data_fd5fbe0245e135079d53ee6816dd4fd1
#
_entry.id   fd5fbe0245e135079d53ee6816dd4fd1
#
_cell.length_a   1.000
_cell.length_b   1.000
_cell.length_c   1.000
_cell.angle_alpha   90.00
_cell.angle_beta   90.00
_cell.angle_gamma   90.00
#
_symmetry.space_group_name_H-M   'P 1'
#
loop_
_entity.id
_entity.type
_entity.pdbx_description
1 polymer ?
#
loop_
_entity_poly.entity_id
_entity_poly.type
_entity_poly.pdbx_seq_one_letter_code
_entity_poly.pdbx_strand_id
1 'polypeptide(L)'
;MKIAILGGGHGAYAAAADLSEAGHEVRLWRRDAAALAPVVQTGSITLKDAQGSRDVKIALATADIGAALDGAELIVIPTPAIAQQDIARAMAPHLVDGQVVFLPPGTFGSYVMARIVADAGNRADLAWAETGTLPYLARKHGEREVNVTVRAVRLPTGVYPARKEAQAIEVIRRAYPSVHGCGDALSGALMNAGPVIHPPLMVMNAAPLQHFERWDIHNEGTQQAVRDVTDRLDQERIAVREAFGHAGPHYPLADHYHNDQWMYGDAHKQLVKSGDWRENIDLHTHRYITEDTELGLAFLASAARHAGVDAPIAHGLLAIVGGFLGRDLRRGPRTLETLGLAQLTPQQLSKRLHDGA
;
A
#
# COMPACT_ATOMS: atom_id res chain seq x y z
N MET A 1 9.30 -13.90 -15.86
CA MET A 1 8.56 -12.78 -16.47
C MET A 1 9.36 -11.48 -16.34
N LYS A 2 9.06 -10.47 -17.18
CA LYS A 2 9.64 -9.13 -17.06
C LYS A 2 8.80 -8.27 -16.13
N ILE A 3 9.43 -7.70 -15.09
CA ILE A 3 8.76 -6.93 -14.03
C ILE A 3 9.40 -5.54 -13.91
N ALA A 4 8.61 -4.48 -14.00
CA ALA A 4 9.04 -3.14 -13.64
C ALA A 4 8.71 -2.84 -12.18
N ILE A 5 9.68 -2.37 -11.40
CA ILE A 5 9.48 -1.89 -10.03
C ILE A 5 9.67 -0.38 -10.04
N LEU A 6 8.61 0.37 -9.71
CA LEU A 6 8.65 1.83 -9.71
C LEU A 6 8.72 2.38 -8.29
N GLY A 7 9.90 2.90 -7.91
CA GLY A 7 10.11 3.50 -6.59
C GLY A 7 11.55 3.38 -6.10
N GLY A 8 11.84 4.01 -4.97
CA GLY A 8 13.19 4.01 -4.36
C GLY A 8 13.20 3.78 -2.85
N GLY A 9 12.04 3.43 -2.26
CA GLY A 9 11.87 3.15 -0.84
C GLY A 9 12.14 1.70 -0.46
N HIS A 10 11.84 1.37 0.79
CA HIS A 10 12.03 0.03 1.38
C HIS A 10 11.36 -1.07 0.55
N GLY A 11 10.09 -0.88 0.20
CA GLY A 11 9.32 -1.86 -0.58
C GLY A 11 9.84 -2.07 -2.00
N ALA A 12 10.33 -1.00 -2.66
CA ALA A 12 10.86 -1.11 -4.01
C ALA A 12 12.18 -1.89 -4.05
N TYR A 13 13.08 -1.65 -3.11
CA TYR A 13 14.34 -2.39 -3.01
C TYR A 13 14.10 -3.85 -2.58
N ALA A 14 13.17 -4.09 -1.65
CA ALA A 14 12.78 -5.44 -1.26
C ALA A 14 12.19 -6.21 -2.45
N ALA A 15 11.23 -5.62 -3.16
CA ALA A 15 10.62 -6.23 -4.34
C ALA A 15 11.65 -6.48 -5.45
N ALA A 16 12.53 -5.50 -5.72
CA ALA A 16 13.56 -5.66 -6.75
C ALA A 16 14.51 -6.81 -6.45
N ALA A 17 15.00 -6.91 -5.22
CA ALA A 17 15.91 -8.00 -4.82
C ALA A 17 15.20 -9.36 -4.78
N ASP A 18 14.07 -9.44 -4.09
CA ASP A 18 13.33 -10.69 -3.88
C ASP A 18 12.86 -11.31 -5.20
N LEU A 19 12.28 -10.51 -6.10
CA LEU A 19 11.79 -10.98 -7.39
C LEU A 19 12.94 -11.30 -8.37
N SER A 20 14.06 -10.59 -8.30
CA SER A 20 15.26 -10.95 -9.09
C SER A 20 15.83 -12.30 -8.64
N GLU A 21 15.91 -12.53 -7.32
CA GLU A 21 16.36 -13.81 -6.77
C GLU A 21 15.42 -14.97 -7.12
N ALA A 22 14.11 -14.69 -7.22
CA ALA A 22 13.11 -15.64 -7.71
C ALA A 22 13.20 -15.92 -9.23
N GLY A 23 14.17 -15.34 -9.93
CA GLY A 23 14.44 -15.60 -11.35
C GLY A 23 13.62 -14.74 -12.34
N HIS A 24 13.04 -13.64 -11.91
CA HIS A 24 12.38 -12.69 -12.80
C HIS A 24 13.39 -11.69 -13.40
N GLU A 25 13.11 -11.18 -14.61
CA GLU A 25 13.82 -10.06 -15.20
C GLU A 25 13.29 -8.76 -14.59
N VAL A 26 13.96 -8.26 -13.56
CA VAL A 26 13.51 -7.09 -12.81
C VAL A 26 14.18 -5.82 -13.29
N ARG A 27 13.38 -4.81 -13.57
CA ARG A 27 13.79 -3.45 -13.94
C ARG A 27 13.37 -2.47 -12.86
N LEU A 28 14.35 -1.92 -12.13
CA LEU A 28 14.12 -0.96 -11.06
C LEU A 28 14.20 0.46 -11.61
N TRP A 29 13.11 1.20 -11.48
CA TRP A 29 13.07 2.64 -11.78
C TRP A 29 13.05 3.48 -10.52
N ARG A 30 13.85 4.53 -10.51
CA ARG A 30 13.80 5.58 -9.50
C ARG A 30 14.03 6.94 -10.18
N ARG A 31 13.12 7.91 -9.90
CA ARG A 31 13.20 9.26 -10.47
C ARG A 31 14.50 9.98 -10.13
N ASP A 32 14.99 9.83 -8.91
CA ASP A 32 16.26 10.37 -8.43
C ASP A 32 17.42 9.47 -8.90
N ALA A 33 18.06 9.88 -10.01
CA ALA A 33 19.17 9.16 -10.60
C ALA A 33 20.42 9.12 -9.70
N ALA A 34 20.67 10.19 -8.93
CA ALA A 34 21.82 10.25 -8.01
C ALA A 34 21.66 9.21 -6.89
N ALA A 35 20.47 9.13 -6.30
CA ALA A 35 20.16 8.15 -5.27
C ALA A 35 20.02 6.71 -5.81
N LEU A 36 19.95 6.51 -7.14
CA LEU A 36 19.98 5.19 -7.79
C LEU A 36 21.40 4.76 -8.21
N ALA A 37 22.32 5.71 -8.35
CA ALA A 37 23.65 5.48 -8.89
C ALA A 37 24.41 4.28 -8.25
N PRO A 38 24.37 4.04 -6.94
CA PRO A 38 25.04 2.88 -6.35
C PRO A 38 24.53 1.54 -6.87
N VAL A 39 23.22 1.43 -7.16
CA VAL A 39 22.66 0.20 -7.76
C VAL A 39 23.03 0.11 -9.23
N VAL A 40 23.04 1.21 -9.98
CA VAL A 40 23.47 1.23 -11.39
C VAL A 40 24.93 0.80 -11.53
N GLN A 41 25.82 1.32 -10.67
CA GLN A 41 27.27 1.04 -10.71
C GLN A 41 27.60 -0.42 -10.39
N THR A 42 26.89 -1.02 -9.42
CA THR A 42 27.14 -2.39 -8.97
C THR A 42 26.30 -3.42 -9.72
N GLY A 43 25.19 -3.00 -10.34
CA GLY A 43 24.21 -3.91 -10.94
C GLY A 43 23.49 -4.79 -9.93
N SER A 44 23.53 -4.45 -8.62
CA SER A 44 23.01 -5.32 -7.56
C SER A 44 22.43 -4.56 -6.37
N ILE A 45 21.56 -5.26 -5.61
CA ILE A 45 21.06 -4.86 -4.28
C ILE A 45 21.51 -5.91 -3.29
N THR A 46 22.01 -5.51 -2.12
CA THR A 46 22.31 -6.42 -1.02
C THR A 46 21.03 -6.74 -0.27
N LEU A 47 20.59 -7.99 -0.38
CA LEU A 47 19.42 -8.51 0.35
C LEU A 47 19.89 -9.18 1.65
N LYS A 48 19.29 -8.78 2.76
CA LYS A 48 19.43 -9.43 4.06
C LYS A 48 18.09 -10.00 4.51
N ASP A 49 18.08 -11.25 4.91
CA ASP A 49 16.92 -11.93 5.49
C ASP A 49 17.34 -13.12 6.35
N ALA A 50 16.43 -14.04 6.67
CA ALA A 50 16.72 -15.25 7.44
C ALA A 50 17.76 -16.17 6.80
N GLN A 51 18.01 -16.05 5.50
CA GLN A 51 19.02 -16.83 4.78
C GLN A 51 20.42 -16.17 4.80
N GLY A 52 20.54 -15.00 5.42
CA GLY A 52 21.79 -14.26 5.49
C GLY A 52 21.84 -13.06 4.55
N SER A 53 23.06 -12.56 4.30
CA SER A 53 23.31 -11.38 3.46
C SER A 53 23.93 -11.80 2.13
N ARG A 54 23.41 -11.30 1.01
CA ARG A 54 23.87 -11.62 -0.34
C ARG A 54 23.58 -10.51 -1.34
N ASP A 55 24.43 -10.36 -2.35
CA ASP A 55 24.19 -9.43 -3.46
C ASP A 55 23.35 -10.10 -4.55
N VAL A 56 22.20 -9.49 -4.84
CA VAL A 56 21.25 -9.95 -5.86
C VAL A 56 21.35 -9.03 -7.08
N LYS A 57 21.61 -9.62 -8.25
CA LYS A 57 21.72 -8.90 -9.52
C LYS A 57 20.36 -8.38 -9.97
N ILE A 58 20.32 -7.12 -10.42
CA ILE A 58 19.14 -6.47 -11.00
C ILE A 58 19.36 -6.35 -12.50
N ALA A 59 18.41 -6.79 -13.31
CA ALA A 59 18.55 -6.81 -14.78
C ALA A 59 18.74 -5.39 -15.36
N LEU A 60 18.01 -4.39 -14.83
CA LEU A 60 18.18 -2.99 -15.20
C LEU A 60 17.85 -2.10 -13.99
N ALA A 61 18.71 -1.13 -13.68
CA ALA A 61 18.40 -0.02 -12.77
C ALA A 61 18.52 1.30 -13.58
N THR A 62 17.44 2.09 -13.65
CA THR A 62 17.36 3.25 -14.54
C THR A 62 16.49 4.36 -13.97
N ALA A 63 16.81 5.62 -14.35
CA ALA A 63 15.95 6.78 -14.14
C ALA A 63 15.00 7.05 -15.33
N ASP A 64 15.14 6.31 -16.42
CA ASP A 64 14.22 6.35 -17.57
C ASP A 64 13.05 5.39 -17.33
N ILE A 65 11.85 5.95 -17.14
CA ILE A 65 10.64 5.17 -16.86
C ILE A 65 10.23 4.35 -18.10
N GLY A 66 10.44 4.86 -19.31
CA GLY A 66 10.11 4.14 -20.55
C GLY A 66 10.96 2.87 -20.67
N ALA A 67 12.27 2.97 -20.40
CA ALA A 67 13.17 1.84 -20.41
C ALA A 67 12.80 0.78 -19.33
N ALA A 68 12.32 1.22 -18.17
CA ALA A 68 11.85 0.30 -17.14
C ALA A 68 10.57 -0.44 -17.55
N LEU A 69 9.65 0.25 -18.20
CA LEU A 69 8.32 -0.29 -18.58
C LEU A 69 8.34 -1.13 -19.86
N ASP A 70 9.38 -0.99 -20.70
CA ASP A 70 9.45 -1.67 -22.00
C ASP A 70 9.35 -3.20 -21.88
N GLY A 71 8.23 -3.74 -22.41
CA GLY A 71 7.90 -5.16 -22.38
C GLY A 71 7.62 -5.74 -20.98
N ALA A 72 7.43 -4.91 -19.95
CA ALA A 72 7.03 -5.38 -18.63
C ALA A 72 5.61 -5.97 -18.67
N GLU A 73 5.44 -7.18 -18.16
CA GLU A 73 4.13 -7.84 -17.97
C GLU A 73 3.45 -7.38 -16.67
N LEU A 74 4.27 -7.19 -15.62
CA LEU A 74 3.84 -6.71 -14.31
C LEU A 74 4.60 -5.44 -13.93
N ILE A 75 3.88 -4.42 -13.49
CA ILE A 75 4.41 -3.16 -12.99
C ILE A 75 4.05 -3.04 -11.52
N VAL A 76 5.04 -3.11 -10.63
CA VAL A 76 4.83 -3.04 -9.17
C VAL A 76 5.19 -1.65 -8.68
N ILE A 77 4.28 -1.00 -7.96
CA ILE A 77 4.41 0.38 -7.46
C ILE A 77 4.30 0.39 -5.93
N PRO A 78 5.33 -0.04 -5.19
CA PRO A 78 5.31 -0.10 -3.73
C PRO A 78 5.74 1.25 -3.14
N THR A 79 5.03 2.30 -3.53
CA THR A 79 5.32 3.69 -3.15
C THR A 79 4.18 4.27 -2.31
N PRO A 80 4.47 5.27 -1.47
CA PRO A 80 3.43 6.00 -0.75
C PRO A 80 2.35 6.55 -1.69
N ALA A 81 1.11 6.57 -1.22
CA ALA A 81 -0.05 7.00 -1.99
C ALA A 81 0.07 8.44 -2.53
N ILE A 82 0.82 9.31 -1.83
CA ILE A 82 1.11 10.69 -2.25
C ILE A 82 1.95 10.76 -3.54
N ALA A 83 2.72 9.72 -3.86
CA ALA A 83 3.58 9.68 -5.06
C ALA A 83 2.85 9.11 -6.30
N GLN A 84 1.71 8.45 -6.11
CA GLN A 84 1.03 7.68 -7.16
C GLN A 84 0.60 8.54 -8.35
N GLN A 85 0.12 9.77 -8.11
CA GLN A 85 -0.33 10.66 -9.19
C GLN A 85 0.80 11.04 -10.15
N ASP A 86 1.97 11.40 -9.60
CA ASP A 86 3.14 11.77 -10.41
C ASP A 86 3.66 10.57 -11.21
N ILE A 87 3.69 9.40 -10.57
CA ILE A 87 4.07 8.14 -11.23
C ILE A 87 3.08 7.82 -12.35
N ALA A 88 1.77 7.95 -12.13
CA ALA A 88 0.74 7.72 -13.14
C ALA A 88 0.93 8.62 -14.37
N ARG A 89 1.19 9.91 -14.16
CA ARG A 89 1.47 10.85 -15.27
C ARG A 89 2.74 10.48 -16.03
N ALA A 90 3.81 10.10 -15.30
CA ALA A 90 5.09 9.74 -15.91
C ALA A 90 4.99 8.43 -16.72
N MET A 91 4.25 7.43 -16.25
CA MET A 91 4.13 6.13 -16.92
C MET A 91 3.11 6.14 -18.06
N ALA A 92 2.13 7.07 -18.06
CA ALA A 92 1.03 7.08 -19.01
C ALA A 92 1.45 6.99 -20.49
N PRO A 93 2.50 7.68 -21.00
CA PRO A 93 2.90 7.57 -22.40
C PRO A 93 3.48 6.21 -22.80
N HIS A 94 3.85 5.36 -21.83
CA HIS A 94 4.63 4.14 -22.07
C HIS A 94 3.85 2.86 -21.82
N LEU A 95 2.60 2.96 -21.34
CA LEU A 95 1.77 1.80 -21.05
C LEU A 95 1.16 1.22 -22.32
N VAL A 96 1.13 -0.11 -22.40
CA VAL A 96 0.60 -0.88 -23.54
C VAL A 96 -0.39 -1.95 -23.09
N ASP A 97 -1.19 -2.46 -24.03
CA ASP A 97 -2.22 -3.47 -23.77
C ASP A 97 -1.67 -4.70 -23.05
N GLY A 98 -2.47 -5.23 -22.15
CA GLY A 98 -2.20 -6.48 -21.43
C GLY A 98 -1.32 -6.34 -20.19
N GLN A 99 -0.74 -5.18 -19.93
CA GLN A 99 0.05 -4.95 -18.71
C GLN A 99 -0.84 -4.94 -17.46
N VAL A 100 -0.27 -5.46 -16.37
CA VAL A 100 -0.89 -5.44 -15.04
C VAL A 100 -0.10 -4.49 -14.13
N VAL A 101 -0.79 -3.51 -13.55
CA VAL A 101 -0.21 -2.57 -12.56
C VAL A 101 -0.65 -2.99 -11.17
N PHE A 102 0.31 -3.19 -10.26
CA PHE A 102 0.08 -3.67 -8.91
C PHE A 102 0.62 -2.68 -7.86
N LEU A 103 -0.26 -2.24 -6.97
CA LEU A 103 0.01 -1.28 -5.90
C LEU A 103 -0.06 -1.97 -4.53
N PRO A 104 1.06 -2.35 -3.92
CA PRO A 104 1.10 -2.87 -2.55
C PRO A 104 1.64 -1.83 -1.53
N PRO A 105 0.79 -1.22 -0.69
CA PRO A 105 -0.66 -1.09 -0.77
C PRO A 105 -1.12 0.05 -1.69
N GLY A 106 -2.41 0.07 -2.04
CA GLY A 106 -2.93 1.04 -3.01
C GLY A 106 -3.61 2.28 -2.42
N THR A 107 -4.40 2.13 -1.37
CA THR A 107 -5.26 3.22 -0.83
C THR A 107 -6.20 3.80 -1.89
N PHE A 108 -6.90 2.94 -2.63
CA PHE A 108 -7.70 3.25 -3.81
C PHE A 108 -6.89 3.84 -4.99
N GLY A 109 -5.58 3.60 -4.96
CA GLY A 109 -4.64 4.07 -5.98
C GLY A 109 -4.84 3.41 -7.33
N SER A 110 -5.30 2.16 -7.38
CA SER A 110 -5.61 1.45 -8.63
C SER A 110 -6.66 2.21 -9.47
N TYR A 111 -7.74 2.67 -8.85
CA TYR A 111 -8.74 3.51 -9.50
C TYR A 111 -8.18 4.89 -9.88
N VAL A 112 -7.51 5.56 -8.94
CA VAL A 112 -7.00 6.93 -9.15
C VAL A 112 -5.96 6.97 -10.27
N MET A 113 -5.01 6.06 -10.28
CA MET A 113 -3.96 6.01 -11.31
C MET A 113 -4.52 5.62 -12.68
N ALA A 114 -5.47 4.68 -12.72
CA ALA A 114 -6.17 4.32 -13.96
C ALA A 114 -6.86 5.53 -14.60
N ARG A 115 -7.53 6.35 -13.80
CA ARG A 115 -8.18 7.58 -14.26
C ARG A 115 -7.17 8.59 -14.79
N ILE A 116 -6.08 8.83 -14.08
CA ILE A 116 -5.01 9.76 -14.51
C ILE A 116 -4.41 9.31 -15.84
N VAL A 117 -4.15 8.03 -16.01
CA VAL A 117 -3.59 7.47 -17.25
C VAL A 117 -4.58 7.63 -18.42
N ALA A 118 -5.87 7.35 -18.17
CA ALA A 118 -6.92 7.55 -19.17
C ALA A 118 -7.09 9.04 -19.53
N ASP A 119 -7.06 9.95 -18.55
CA ASP A 119 -7.16 11.40 -18.76
C ASP A 119 -5.95 11.95 -19.53
N ALA A 120 -4.77 11.32 -19.36
CA ALA A 120 -3.57 11.62 -20.15
C ALA A 120 -3.65 11.12 -21.62
N GLY A 121 -4.75 10.48 -22.02
CA GLY A 121 -5.00 10.03 -23.39
C GLY A 121 -4.56 8.59 -23.68
N ASN A 122 -3.97 7.86 -22.74
CA ASN A 122 -3.67 6.44 -22.96
C ASN A 122 -4.96 5.61 -22.90
N ARG A 123 -5.13 4.73 -23.88
CA ARG A 123 -6.32 3.85 -24.04
C ARG A 123 -5.97 2.37 -23.99
N ALA A 124 -4.78 2.04 -23.55
CA ALA A 124 -4.35 0.65 -23.41
C ALA A 124 -5.28 -0.14 -22.49
N ASP A 125 -5.51 -1.40 -22.84
CA ASP A 125 -6.36 -2.31 -22.09
C ASP A 125 -5.60 -2.90 -20.89
N LEU A 126 -5.56 -2.16 -19.79
CA LEU A 126 -4.79 -2.43 -18.57
C LEU A 126 -5.64 -3.08 -17.48
N ALA A 127 -4.98 -3.82 -16.58
CA ALA A 127 -5.56 -4.20 -15.30
C ALA A 127 -4.76 -3.51 -14.17
N TRP A 128 -5.47 -2.94 -13.21
CA TRP A 128 -4.91 -2.27 -12.04
C TRP A 128 -5.31 -3.04 -10.78
N ALA A 129 -4.35 -3.32 -9.93
CA ALA A 129 -4.60 -4.11 -8.74
C ALA A 129 -3.99 -3.44 -7.52
N GLU A 130 -4.62 -3.60 -6.37
CA GLU A 130 -4.10 -3.12 -5.10
C GLU A 130 -4.38 -4.09 -3.97
N THR A 131 -3.47 -4.17 -3.00
CA THR A 131 -3.58 -5.09 -1.86
C THR A 131 -3.50 -4.37 -0.52
N GLY A 132 -3.87 -5.07 0.54
CA GLY A 132 -4.04 -4.53 1.89
C GLY A 132 -2.76 -4.19 2.63
N THR A 133 -1.59 -4.63 2.14
CA THR A 133 -0.31 -4.35 2.79
C THR A 133 0.86 -4.46 1.81
N LEU A 134 2.03 -3.97 2.22
CA LEU A 134 3.26 -4.25 1.49
C LEU A 134 3.56 -5.77 1.55
N PRO A 135 4.07 -6.41 0.48
CA PRO A 135 4.46 -7.83 0.53
C PRO A 135 5.58 -8.16 1.52
N TYR A 136 6.18 -7.13 2.11
CA TYR A 136 7.35 -7.26 2.97
C TYR A 136 7.27 -6.38 4.21
N LEU A 137 7.64 -6.91 5.37
CA LEU A 137 8.19 -6.08 6.45
C LEU A 137 9.67 -5.91 6.15
N ALA A 138 10.04 -4.72 5.66
CA ALA A 138 11.38 -4.46 5.18
C ALA A 138 11.87 -3.05 5.55
N ARG A 139 13.19 -2.93 5.74
CA ARG A 139 13.90 -1.66 5.92
C ARG A 139 15.10 -1.58 4.99
N LYS A 140 15.20 -0.48 4.26
CA LYS A 140 16.37 -0.14 3.47
C LYS A 140 17.43 0.47 4.38
N HIS A 141 18.64 -0.04 4.32
CA HIS A 141 19.80 0.46 5.02
C HIS A 141 20.83 0.97 4.02
N GLY A 142 21.28 2.23 4.22
CA GLY A 142 22.23 2.82 3.30
C GLY A 142 21.70 2.96 1.87
N GLU A 143 22.60 2.85 0.89
CA GLU A 143 22.29 3.20 -0.51
C GLU A 143 21.69 2.04 -1.31
N ARG A 144 22.15 0.79 -1.06
CA ARG A 144 21.73 -0.37 -1.85
C ARG A 144 21.41 -1.63 -1.02
N GLU A 145 21.31 -1.54 0.29
CA GLU A 145 20.99 -2.65 1.17
C GLU A 145 19.53 -2.60 1.61
N VAL A 146 18.89 -3.76 1.64
CA VAL A 146 17.53 -3.93 2.19
C VAL A 146 17.48 -5.16 3.09
N ASN A 147 16.92 -4.98 4.31
CA ASN A 147 16.60 -6.07 5.21
C ASN A 147 15.12 -6.44 5.05
N VAL A 148 14.84 -7.72 4.76
CA VAL A 148 13.47 -8.28 4.69
C VAL A 148 13.26 -9.19 5.89
N THR A 149 12.53 -8.70 6.88
CA THR A 149 12.25 -9.45 8.11
C THR A 149 11.16 -10.50 7.91
N VAL A 150 10.11 -10.14 7.15
CA VAL A 150 8.94 -11.00 6.89
C VAL A 150 8.44 -10.80 5.47
N ARG A 151 7.96 -11.89 4.85
CA ARG A 151 7.18 -11.88 3.61
C ARG A 151 5.72 -12.17 3.93
N ALA A 152 4.81 -11.45 3.29
CA ALA A 152 3.37 -11.64 3.47
C ALA A 152 2.94 -13.02 2.97
N VAL A 153 2.18 -13.73 3.80
CA VAL A 153 1.66 -15.06 3.50
C VAL A 153 0.26 -15.03 2.88
N ARG A 154 -0.42 -13.88 2.99
CA ARG A 154 -1.74 -13.62 2.41
C ARG A 154 -1.79 -12.18 1.92
N LEU A 155 -2.12 -12.00 0.64
CA LEU A 155 -2.23 -10.69 0.01
C LEU A 155 -3.60 -10.58 -0.69
N PRO A 156 -4.67 -10.23 0.05
CA PRO A 156 -5.98 -9.98 -0.55
C PRO A 156 -5.86 -8.79 -1.50
N THR A 157 -6.21 -9.00 -2.77
CA THR A 157 -5.97 -8.05 -3.85
C THR A 157 -7.26 -7.74 -4.58
N GLY A 158 -7.64 -6.45 -4.59
CA GLY A 158 -8.75 -5.93 -5.39
C GLY A 158 -8.28 -5.44 -6.75
N VAL A 159 -9.14 -5.54 -7.77
CA VAL A 159 -8.77 -5.24 -9.16
C VAL A 159 -9.72 -4.21 -9.78
N TYR A 160 -9.16 -3.31 -10.58
CA TYR A 160 -9.87 -2.36 -11.43
C TYR A 160 -9.41 -2.45 -12.90
N PRO A 161 -10.33 -2.60 -13.85
CA PRO A 161 -11.73 -2.95 -13.68
C PRO A 161 -11.87 -4.41 -13.18
N ALA A 162 -12.85 -4.68 -12.28
CA ALA A 162 -12.97 -5.98 -11.63
C ALA A 162 -13.26 -7.13 -12.60
N ARG A 163 -13.82 -6.86 -13.77
CA ARG A 163 -13.96 -7.86 -14.85
C ARG A 163 -12.64 -8.49 -15.31
N LYS A 164 -11.49 -7.88 -14.94
CA LYS A 164 -10.14 -8.39 -15.23
C LYS A 164 -9.48 -9.12 -14.04
N GLU A 165 -10.22 -9.38 -12.96
CA GLU A 165 -9.67 -9.96 -11.74
C GLU A 165 -8.91 -11.26 -12.01
N ALA A 166 -9.51 -12.20 -12.74
CA ALA A 166 -8.88 -13.51 -13.01
C ALA A 166 -7.53 -13.36 -13.72
N GLN A 167 -7.47 -12.52 -14.75
CA GLN A 167 -6.24 -12.24 -15.50
C GLN A 167 -5.18 -11.56 -14.64
N ALA A 168 -5.56 -10.53 -13.88
CA ALA A 168 -4.64 -9.77 -13.05
C ALA A 168 -4.05 -10.64 -11.93
N ILE A 169 -4.88 -11.40 -11.24
CA ILE A 169 -4.45 -12.30 -10.17
C ILE A 169 -3.51 -13.38 -10.69
N GLU A 170 -3.78 -13.95 -11.87
CA GLU A 170 -2.88 -14.94 -12.49
C GLU A 170 -1.48 -14.36 -12.73
N VAL A 171 -1.40 -13.17 -13.34
CA VAL A 171 -0.12 -12.50 -13.61
C VAL A 171 0.62 -12.17 -12.31
N ILE A 172 -0.08 -11.60 -11.32
CA ILE A 172 0.55 -11.20 -10.05
C ILE A 172 1.03 -12.41 -9.26
N ARG A 173 0.29 -13.52 -9.25
CA ARG A 173 0.67 -14.77 -8.55
C ARG A 173 1.98 -15.36 -9.04
N ARG A 174 2.37 -15.13 -10.26
CA ARG A 174 3.68 -15.56 -10.79
C ARG A 174 4.85 -14.89 -10.07
N ALA A 175 4.63 -13.68 -9.55
CA ALA A 175 5.59 -12.92 -8.74
C ALA A 175 5.34 -13.05 -7.23
N TYR A 176 4.08 -13.07 -6.82
CA TYR A 176 3.64 -13.10 -5.44
C TYR A 176 2.61 -14.22 -5.23
N PRO A 177 3.03 -15.46 -4.95
CA PRO A 177 2.13 -16.62 -4.82
C PRO A 177 1.05 -16.47 -3.73
N SER A 178 1.28 -15.61 -2.73
CA SER A 178 0.34 -15.31 -1.65
C SER A 178 -0.84 -14.42 -2.06
N VAL A 179 -0.84 -13.86 -3.29
CA VAL A 179 -1.92 -13.03 -3.82
C VAL A 179 -3.17 -13.87 -4.13
N HIS A 180 -4.31 -13.35 -3.72
CA HIS A 180 -5.64 -13.89 -4.07
C HIS A 180 -6.64 -12.75 -4.28
N GLY A 181 -7.64 -12.97 -5.11
CA GLY A 181 -8.67 -11.97 -5.39
C GLY A 181 -9.55 -11.69 -4.17
N CYS A 182 -9.93 -10.44 -3.98
CA CYS A 182 -10.89 -10.03 -2.95
C CYS A 182 -11.98 -9.10 -3.54
N GLY A 183 -12.12 -9.05 -4.87
CA GLY A 183 -13.10 -8.25 -5.59
C GLY A 183 -12.51 -7.02 -6.27
N ASP A 184 -13.25 -5.92 -6.27
CA ASP A 184 -12.89 -4.69 -6.96
C ASP A 184 -11.85 -3.82 -6.19
N ALA A 185 -11.51 -2.66 -6.79
CA ALA A 185 -10.57 -1.70 -6.19
C ALA A 185 -11.01 -1.18 -4.82
N LEU A 186 -12.32 -1.00 -4.59
CA LEU A 186 -12.85 -0.55 -3.31
C LEU A 186 -12.61 -1.61 -2.23
N SER A 187 -12.84 -2.88 -2.58
CA SER A 187 -12.51 -4.00 -1.71
C SER A 187 -11.02 -4.04 -1.37
N GLY A 188 -10.13 -3.90 -2.36
CA GLY A 188 -8.69 -3.85 -2.16
C GLY A 188 -8.23 -2.68 -1.29
N ALA A 189 -8.77 -1.48 -1.55
CA ALA A 189 -8.48 -0.29 -0.76
C ALA A 189 -8.90 -0.42 0.71
N LEU A 190 -10.07 -1.02 0.97
CA LEU A 190 -10.58 -1.27 2.31
C LEU A 190 -9.90 -2.48 3.01
N MET A 191 -9.00 -3.20 2.33
CA MET A 191 -8.08 -4.15 2.95
C MET A 191 -6.81 -3.49 3.47
N ASN A 192 -6.53 -2.23 3.12
CA ASN A 192 -5.31 -1.55 3.56
C ASN A 192 -5.27 -1.43 5.08
N ALA A 193 -4.25 -2.05 5.67
CA ALA A 193 -4.06 -2.08 7.12
C ALA A 193 -3.50 -0.76 7.69
N GLY A 194 -2.77 0.01 6.89
CA GLY A 194 -2.14 1.26 7.34
C GLY A 194 -3.13 2.23 7.99
N PRO A 195 -4.27 2.56 7.35
CA PRO A 195 -5.30 3.43 7.91
C PRO A 195 -5.96 2.95 9.20
N VAL A 196 -5.84 1.68 9.51
CA VAL A 196 -6.39 1.08 10.74
C VAL A 196 -5.33 1.06 11.85
N ILE A 197 -4.09 0.72 11.52
CA ILE A 197 -2.99 0.59 12.48
C ILE A 197 -2.45 1.95 12.92
N HIS A 198 -2.10 2.79 11.95
CA HIS A 198 -1.25 3.94 12.22
C HIS A 198 -1.97 5.13 12.87
N PRO A 199 -3.19 5.55 12.49
CA PRO A 199 -3.84 6.70 13.13
C PRO A 199 -4.06 6.54 14.64
N PRO A 200 -4.56 5.41 15.16
CA PRO A 200 -4.62 5.20 16.61
C PRO A 200 -3.26 5.26 17.28
N LEU A 201 -2.23 4.65 16.67
CA LEU A 201 -0.87 4.68 17.19
C LEU A 201 -0.33 6.11 17.29
N MET A 202 -0.53 6.93 16.24
CA MET A 202 -0.05 8.31 16.23
C MET A 202 -0.75 9.17 17.28
N VAL A 203 -2.09 9.08 17.37
CA VAL A 203 -2.88 9.89 18.31
C VAL A 203 -2.61 9.50 19.76
N MET A 204 -2.62 8.20 20.09
CA MET A 204 -2.47 7.72 21.45
C MET A 204 -1.02 7.75 21.94
N ASN A 205 -0.05 7.88 21.04
CA ASN A 205 1.37 8.06 21.38
C ASN A 205 1.88 9.50 21.10
N ALA A 206 1.01 10.47 20.85
CA ALA A 206 1.44 11.82 20.50
C ALA A 206 2.40 12.45 21.53
N ALA A 207 2.10 12.30 22.84
CA ALA A 207 2.95 12.82 23.89
C ALA A 207 4.34 12.14 23.95
N PRO A 208 4.48 10.79 23.99
CA PRO A 208 5.79 10.17 23.96
C PRO A 208 6.56 10.42 22.66
N LEU A 209 5.88 10.51 21.49
CA LEU A 209 6.53 10.83 20.22
C LEU A 209 7.16 12.24 20.19
N GLN A 210 6.55 13.20 20.89
CA GLN A 210 7.09 14.57 21.01
C GLN A 210 8.11 14.73 22.16
N HIS A 211 8.04 13.87 23.19
CA HIS A 211 8.89 13.99 24.37
C HIS A 211 10.20 13.22 24.23
N PHE A 212 10.16 11.99 23.68
CA PHE A 212 11.33 11.15 23.54
C PHE A 212 11.97 11.32 22.17
N GLU A 213 13.29 11.31 22.10
CA GLU A 213 14.03 11.38 20.84
C GLU A 213 13.68 10.19 19.91
N ARG A 214 13.45 9.01 20.50
CA ARG A 214 13.09 7.79 19.78
C ARG A 214 12.07 6.99 20.58
N TRP A 215 11.01 6.58 19.92
CA TRP A 215 9.91 5.81 20.50
C TRP A 215 9.48 4.70 19.57
N ASP A 216 9.35 3.46 20.07
CA ASP A 216 8.84 2.36 19.27
C ASP A 216 7.32 2.24 19.45
N ILE A 217 6.58 2.82 18.53
CA ILE A 217 5.11 2.79 18.58
C ILE A 217 4.52 1.40 18.37
N HIS A 218 5.24 0.49 17.72
CA HIS A 218 4.80 -0.89 17.47
C HIS A 218 5.11 -1.83 18.63
N ASN A 219 5.94 -1.42 19.59
CA ASN A 219 6.27 -2.16 20.82
C ASN A 219 5.74 -1.43 22.07
N GLU A 220 6.50 -0.45 22.57
CA GLU A 220 6.16 0.32 23.79
C GLU A 220 4.83 1.07 23.63
N GLY A 221 4.57 1.57 22.43
CA GLY A 221 3.36 2.30 22.07
C GLY A 221 2.12 1.44 21.81
N THR A 222 2.27 0.13 21.65
CA THR A 222 1.15 -0.77 21.34
C THR A 222 0.69 -1.51 22.59
N GLN A 223 0.04 -0.78 23.51
CA GLN A 223 -0.54 -1.31 24.74
C GLN A 223 -2.02 -1.64 24.57
N GLN A 224 -2.65 -2.26 25.61
CA GLN A 224 -4.02 -2.78 25.51
C GLN A 224 -5.02 -1.71 25.04
N ALA A 225 -5.00 -0.51 25.64
CA ALA A 225 -5.92 0.56 25.24
C ALA A 225 -5.78 0.99 23.77
N VAL A 226 -4.56 0.96 23.22
CA VAL A 226 -4.32 1.24 21.80
C VAL A 226 -4.90 0.12 20.94
N ARG A 227 -4.69 -1.14 21.34
CA ARG A 227 -5.26 -2.31 20.64
C ARG A 227 -6.79 -2.26 20.64
N ASP A 228 -7.43 -1.93 21.77
CA ASP A 228 -8.88 -1.81 21.88
C ASP A 228 -9.46 -0.77 20.92
N VAL A 229 -8.81 0.39 20.79
CA VAL A 229 -9.21 1.45 19.83
C VAL A 229 -8.98 0.98 18.40
N THR A 230 -7.85 0.34 18.13
CA THR A 230 -7.51 -0.18 16.79
C THR A 230 -8.49 -1.27 16.34
N ASP A 231 -8.84 -2.19 17.25
CA ASP A 231 -9.82 -3.26 16.96
C ASP A 231 -11.21 -2.68 16.69
N ARG A 232 -11.63 -1.63 17.39
CA ARG A 232 -12.89 -0.93 17.12
C ARG A 232 -12.88 -0.26 15.74
N LEU A 233 -11.79 0.42 15.38
CA LEU A 233 -11.62 1.00 14.05
C LEU A 233 -11.65 -0.07 12.96
N ASP A 234 -11.03 -1.22 13.21
CA ASP A 234 -11.03 -2.33 12.26
C ASP A 234 -12.43 -2.95 12.08
N GLN A 235 -13.22 -3.01 13.14
CA GLN A 235 -14.63 -3.41 13.04
C GLN A 235 -15.44 -2.43 12.17
N GLU A 236 -15.19 -1.11 12.26
CA GLU A 236 -15.80 -0.13 11.36
C GLU A 236 -15.41 -0.40 9.90
N ARG A 237 -14.12 -0.67 9.62
CA ARG A 237 -13.65 -1.06 8.28
C ARG A 237 -14.34 -2.31 7.75
N ILE A 238 -14.48 -3.34 8.58
CA ILE A 238 -15.14 -4.60 8.20
C ILE A 238 -16.62 -4.34 7.89
N ALA A 239 -17.32 -3.59 8.74
CA ALA A 239 -18.72 -3.23 8.52
C ALA A 239 -18.93 -2.46 7.22
N VAL A 240 -18.00 -1.55 6.88
CA VAL A 240 -18.04 -0.83 5.58
C VAL A 240 -17.85 -1.80 4.41
N ARG A 241 -16.91 -2.76 4.49
CA ARG A 241 -16.73 -3.77 3.46
C ARG A 241 -18.00 -4.61 3.24
N GLU A 242 -18.61 -5.07 4.33
CA GLU A 242 -19.85 -5.87 4.29
C GLU A 242 -21.02 -5.06 3.71
N ALA A 243 -21.16 -3.79 4.06
CA ALA A 243 -22.20 -2.92 3.52
C ALA A 243 -22.07 -2.69 2.01
N PHE A 244 -20.85 -2.74 1.45
CA PHE A 244 -20.62 -2.77 -0.01
C PHE A 244 -20.78 -4.17 -0.63
N GLY A 245 -21.08 -5.20 0.16
CA GLY A 245 -21.28 -6.57 -0.31
C GLY A 245 -19.98 -7.36 -0.51
N HIS A 246 -18.85 -6.88 0.00
CA HIS A 246 -17.59 -7.60 -0.09
C HIS A 246 -17.54 -8.74 0.93
N ALA A 247 -17.33 -9.96 0.44
CA ALA A 247 -17.24 -11.16 1.27
C ALA A 247 -15.91 -11.23 2.05
N GLY A 248 -15.92 -12.04 3.14
CA GLY A 248 -14.69 -12.44 3.84
C GLY A 248 -13.80 -13.36 3.00
N PRO A 249 -12.55 -13.61 3.47
CA PRO A 249 -12.01 -13.17 4.77
C PRO A 249 -11.69 -11.67 4.81
N HIS A 250 -11.91 -11.03 5.95
CA HIS A 250 -11.65 -9.58 6.13
C HIS A 250 -10.29 -9.30 6.78
N TYR A 251 -9.59 -10.33 7.23
CA TYR A 251 -8.30 -10.24 7.94
C TYR A 251 -8.32 -9.26 9.11
N PRO A 252 -9.10 -9.55 10.17
CA PRO A 252 -9.18 -8.69 11.35
C PRO A 252 -7.79 -8.42 11.92
N LEU A 253 -7.50 -7.16 12.27
CA LEU A 253 -6.20 -6.80 12.79
C LEU A 253 -5.88 -7.47 14.13
N ALA A 254 -6.90 -7.82 14.92
CA ALA A 254 -6.73 -8.61 16.14
C ALA A 254 -5.93 -9.92 15.90
N ASP A 255 -6.09 -10.54 14.73
CA ASP A 255 -5.36 -11.76 14.35
C ASP A 255 -3.84 -11.53 14.26
N HIS A 256 -3.40 -10.31 13.92
CA HIS A 256 -1.98 -9.95 13.91
C HIS A 256 -1.31 -10.11 15.28
N TYR A 257 -2.07 -9.88 16.35
CA TYR A 257 -1.55 -9.95 17.73
C TYR A 257 -1.74 -11.31 18.40
N HIS A 258 -2.75 -12.09 17.94
CA HIS A 258 -3.21 -13.27 18.68
C HIS A 258 -2.93 -14.61 17.98
N ASN A 259 -2.81 -14.63 16.65
CA ASN A 259 -2.65 -15.85 15.87
C ASN A 259 -1.86 -15.60 14.57
N ASP A 260 -1.83 -16.59 13.67
CA ASP A 260 -1.13 -16.54 12.39
C ASP A 260 -2.05 -16.30 11.18
N GLN A 261 -3.32 -15.96 11.40
CA GLN A 261 -4.31 -15.85 10.32
C GLN A 261 -4.25 -14.52 9.55
N TRP A 262 -3.54 -13.53 10.10
CA TRP A 262 -3.39 -12.23 9.45
C TRP A 262 -2.46 -12.28 8.22
N MET A 263 -2.39 -11.19 7.46
CA MET A 263 -1.66 -11.11 6.18
C MET A 263 -0.16 -11.45 6.29
N TYR A 264 0.48 -11.15 7.41
CA TYR A 264 1.89 -11.49 7.68
C TYR A 264 2.09 -12.78 8.50
N GLY A 265 1.03 -13.54 8.77
CA GLY A 265 1.15 -14.70 9.66
C GLY A 265 1.61 -14.32 11.07
N ASP A 266 2.45 -15.12 11.70
CA ASP A 266 2.99 -14.88 13.07
C ASP A 266 4.17 -13.90 13.07
N ALA A 267 3.98 -12.72 12.46
CA ALA A 267 5.06 -11.74 12.28
C ALA A 267 5.20 -10.72 13.42
N HIS A 268 4.17 -10.54 14.25
CA HIS A 268 4.19 -9.51 15.31
C HIS A 268 5.39 -9.64 16.24
N LYS A 269 5.70 -10.85 16.69
CA LYS A 269 6.85 -11.12 17.58
C LYS A 269 8.18 -10.77 16.91
N GLN A 270 8.32 -11.03 15.61
CA GLN A 270 9.51 -10.70 14.84
C GLN A 270 9.66 -9.19 14.65
N LEU A 271 8.56 -8.49 14.40
CA LEU A 271 8.51 -7.04 14.28
C LEU A 271 8.98 -6.37 15.58
N VAL A 272 8.41 -6.76 16.72
CA VAL A 272 8.80 -6.23 18.04
C VAL A 272 10.26 -6.54 18.36
N LYS A 273 10.73 -7.77 18.05
CA LYS A 273 12.10 -8.21 18.35
C LYS A 273 13.16 -7.51 17.48
N SER A 274 12.81 -7.07 16.26
CA SER A 274 13.79 -6.48 15.34
C SER A 274 14.36 -5.15 15.81
N GLY A 275 13.58 -4.36 16.57
CA GLY A 275 13.96 -3.01 17.00
C GLY A 275 14.08 -1.98 15.86
N ASP A 276 13.80 -2.38 14.61
CA ASP A 276 13.93 -1.54 13.41
C ASP A 276 12.88 -0.41 13.34
N TRP A 277 11.93 -0.43 14.27
CA TRP A 277 10.77 0.49 14.29
C TRP A 277 10.88 1.56 15.39
N ARG A 278 11.97 1.56 16.16
CA ARG A 278 12.29 2.61 17.12
C ARG A 278 12.92 3.79 16.41
N GLU A 279 12.11 4.73 16.01
CA GLU A 279 12.53 5.88 15.20
C GLU A 279 12.00 7.22 15.76
N ASN A 280 12.54 8.32 15.28
CA ASN A 280 11.98 9.64 15.49
C ASN A 280 10.82 9.84 14.48
N ILE A 281 9.63 10.06 15.00
CA ILE A 281 8.42 10.26 14.19
C ILE A 281 7.90 11.67 14.41
N ASP A 282 7.94 12.48 13.37
CA ASP A 282 7.32 13.80 13.37
C ASP A 282 5.80 13.69 13.13
N LEU A 283 5.02 14.25 14.05
CA LEU A 283 3.55 14.18 14.02
C LEU A 283 2.88 14.95 12.86
N HIS A 284 3.63 15.79 12.12
CA HIS A 284 3.07 16.61 11.05
C HIS A 284 3.43 16.08 9.66
N THR A 285 4.61 15.46 9.52
CA THR A 285 5.18 15.13 8.22
C THR A 285 5.34 13.64 7.97
N HIS A 286 5.27 12.81 9.03
CA HIS A 286 5.45 11.37 8.87
C HIS A 286 4.33 10.76 8.01
N ARG A 287 4.66 9.72 7.24
CA ARG A 287 3.72 9.06 6.32
C ARG A 287 2.47 8.49 7.02
N TYR A 288 2.55 8.13 8.29
CA TYR A 288 1.39 7.67 9.06
C TYR A 288 0.30 8.75 9.20
N ILE A 289 0.70 10.03 9.11
CA ILE A 289 -0.22 11.16 9.04
C ILE A 289 -0.58 11.48 7.58
N THR A 290 0.42 11.75 6.73
CA THR A 290 0.21 12.28 5.37
C THR A 290 -0.35 11.26 4.40
N GLU A 291 -0.20 9.97 4.67
CA GLU A 291 -0.73 8.89 3.86
C GLU A 291 -1.87 8.14 4.56
N ASP A 292 -1.57 7.50 5.71
CA ASP A 292 -2.51 6.58 6.34
C ASP A 292 -3.69 7.31 6.97
N THR A 293 -3.48 8.50 7.57
CA THR A 293 -4.56 9.30 8.14
C THR A 293 -5.24 10.17 7.08
N GLU A 294 -4.49 11.01 6.37
CA GLU A 294 -5.08 12.02 5.47
C GLU A 294 -5.69 11.42 4.19
N LEU A 295 -5.14 10.32 3.70
CA LEU A 295 -5.67 9.65 2.52
C LEU A 295 -6.48 8.42 2.91
N GLY A 296 -5.89 7.51 3.69
CA GLY A 296 -6.48 6.20 3.96
C GLY A 296 -7.65 6.24 4.93
N LEU A 297 -7.49 6.85 6.11
CA LEU A 297 -8.58 6.96 7.09
C LEU A 297 -9.70 7.89 6.61
N ALA A 298 -9.35 8.99 5.93
CA ALA A 298 -10.35 9.86 5.31
C ALA A 298 -11.14 9.14 4.21
N PHE A 299 -10.48 8.26 3.43
CA PHE A 299 -11.15 7.39 2.46
C PHE A 299 -12.12 6.41 3.15
N LEU A 300 -11.68 5.72 4.21
CA LEU A 300 -12.53 4.82 4.99
C LEU A 300 -13.75 5.55 5.55
N ALA A 301 -13.57 6.71 6.17
CA ALA A 301 -14.66 7.52 6.71
C ALA A 301 -15.63 8.01 5.62
N SER A 302 -15.13 8.33 4.42
CA SER A 302 -15.95 8.69 3.26
C SER A 302 -16.75 7.48 2.75
N ALA A 303 -16.11 6.32 2.64
CA ALA A 303 -16.77 5.08 2.25
C ALA A 303 -17.86 4.69 3.26
N ALA A 304 -17.60 4.84 4.57
CA ALA A 304 -18.58 4.59 5.63
C ALA A 304 -19.83 5.47 5.47
N ARG A 305 -19.65 6.79 5.27
CA ARG A 305 -20.79 7.70 5.02
C ARG A 305 -21.59 7.28 3.80
N HIS A 306 -20.92 6.92 2.70
CA HIS A 306 -21.56 6.48 1.47
C HIS A 306 -22.37 5.18 1.65
N ALA A 307 -21.84 4.26 2.45
CA ALA A 307 -22.48 2.97 2.78
C ALA A 307 -23.57 3.10 3.86
N GLY A 308 -23.71 4.25 4.53
CA GLY A 308 -24.61 4.43 5.66
C GLY A 308 -24.16 3.69 6.93
N VAL A 309 -22.85 3.45 7.07
CA VAL A 309 -22.24 2.80 8.23
C VAL A 309 -21.74 3.86 9.20
N ASP A 310 -22.07 3.73 10.48
CA ASP A 310 -21.53 4.58 11.54
C ASP A 310 -20.06 4.22 11.81
N ALA A 311 -19.18 5.23 11.78
CA ALA A 311 -17.74 5.06 11.96
C ALA A 311 -17.17 6.11 12.95
N PRO A 312 -17.61 6.08 14.23
CA PRO A 312 -17.26 7.11 15.22
C PRO A 312 -15.76 7.15 15.52
N ILE A 313 -15.05 6.02 15.50
CA ILE A 313 -13.62 5.99 15.78
C ILE A 313 -12.84 6.64 14.62
N ALA A 314 -13.18 6.31 13.36
CA ALA A 314 -12.57 6.94 12.19
C ALA A 314 -12.78 8.47 12.21
N HIS A 315 -14.00 8.92 12.47
CA HIS A 315 -14.31 10.36 12.55
C HIS A 315 -13.63 11.05 13.73
N GLY A 316 -13.55 10.40 14.90
CA GLY A 316 -12.88 10.93 16.09
C GLY A 316 -11.37 11.10 15.85
N LEU A 317 -10.70 10.12 15.29
CA LEU A 317 -9.28 10.19 14.96
C LEU A 317 -8.98 11.29 13.93
N LEU A 318 -9.80 11.40 12.86
CA LEU A 318 -9.66 12.47 11.87
C LEU A 318 -9.84 13.86 12.49
N ALA A 319 -10.79 14.03 13.43
CA ALA A 319 -11.02 15.28 14.12
C ALA A 319 -9.82 15.66 15.02
N ILE A 320 -9.27 14.71 15.78
CA ILE A 320 -8.11 14.94 16.66
C ILE A 320 -6.87 15.31 15.84
N VAL A 321 -6.56 14.53 14.80
CA VAL A 321 -5.40 14.80 13.93
C VAL A 321 -5.58 16.12 13.19
N GLY A 322 -6.80 16.43 12.71
CA GLY A 322 -7.14 17.72 12.12
C GLY A 322 -6.94 18.89 13.08
N GLY A 323 -7.17 18.66 14.40
CA GLY A 323 -6.95 19.65 15.44
C GLY A 323 -5.50 20.08 15.57
N PHE A 324 -4.55 19.14 15.59
CA PHE A 324 -3.13 19.51 15.70
C PHE A 324 -2.48 19.90 14.33
N LEU A 325 -3.09 19.51 13.21
CA LEU A 325 -2.65 19.98 11.88
C LEU A 325 -3.28 21.32 11.47
N GLY A 326 -4.28 21.82 12.22
CA GLY A 326 -4.98 23.07 11.93
C GLY A 326 -5.86 23.02 10.67
N ARG A 327 -6.36 21.84 10.26
CA ARG A 327 -7.19 21.64 9.05
C ARG A 327 -8.21 20.51 9.20
N ASP A 328 -9.29 20.55 8.43
CA ASP A 328 -10.31 19.51 8.39
C ASP A 328 -9.88 18.36 7.46
N LEU A 329 -9.60 17.19 8.03
CA LEU A 329 -9.18 16.01 7.27
C LEU A 329 -10.35 15.21 6.68
N ARG A 330 -11.59 15.49 7.06
CA ARG A 330 -12.79 14.80 6.54
C ARG A 330 -13.03 15.06 5.05
N ARG A 331 -12.39 16.09 4.50
CA ARG A 331 -12.42 16.50 3.09
C ARG A 331 -11.07 16.29 2.41
N GLY A 332 -10.44 15.17 2.71
CA GLY A 332 -9.14 14.81 2.13
C GLY A 332 -9.18 14.66 0.61
N PRO A 333 -8.02 14.68 -0.05
CA PRO A 333 -7.95 14.66 -1.52
C PRO A 333 -8.30 13.29 -2.12
N ARG A 334 -8.51 12.27 -1.28
CA ARG A 334 -8.83 10.90 -1.71
C ARG A 334 -10.07 10.39 -0.97
N THR A 335 -11.22 11.05 -1.19
CA THR A 335 -12.53 10.62 -0.70
C THR A 335 -13.46 10.32 -1.88
N LEU A 336 -14.55 9.58 -1.66
CA LEU A 336 -15.52 9.33 -2.73
C LEU A 336 -16.11 10.64 -3.27
N GLU A 337 -16.26 11.66 -2.40
CA GLU A 337 -16.70 13.00 -2.78
C GLU A 337 -15.70 13.67 -3.73
N THR A 338 -14.44 13.73 -3.37
CA THR A 338 -13.40 14.39 -4.19
C THR A 338 -13.07 13.64 -5.48
N LEU A 339 -13.32 12.34 -5.50
CA LEU A 339 -13.18 11.49 -6.69
C LEU A 339 -14.41 11.50 -7.59
N GLY A 340 -15.47 12.23 -7.22
CA GLY A 340 -16.70 12.32 -7.99
C GLY A 340 -17.52 11.03 -8.00
N LEU A 341 -17.40 10.22 -6.95
CA LEU A 341 -18.07 8.93 -6.82
C LEU A 341 -19.24 8.95 -5.82
N ALA A 342 -19.27 9.92 -4.92
CA ALA A 342 -20.26 9.98 -3.83
C ALA A 342 -21.72 10.16 -4.30
N GLN A 343 -21.95 10.66 -5.52
CA GLN A 343 -23.29 10.79 -6.10
C GLN A 343 -23.80 9.49 -6.73
N LEU A 344 -22.98 8.49 -6.89
CA LEU A 344 -23.37 7.17 -7.40
C LEU A 344 -24.10 6.38 -6.31
N THR A 345 -25.13 5.64 -6.66
CA THR A 345 -25.64 4.62 -5.73
C THR A 345 -24.60 3.51 -5.52
N PRO A 346 -24.67 2.70 -4.44
CA PRO A 346 -23.76 1.56 -4.28
C PRO A 346 -23.72 0.63 -5.49
N GLN A 347 -24.85 0.39 -6.13
CA GLN A 347 -24.95 -0.46 -7.35
C GLN A 347 -24.27 0.20 -8.56
N GLN A 348 -24.43 1.52 -8.72
CA GLN A 348 -23.76 2.26 -9.79
C GLN A 348 -22.25 2.32 -9.57
N LEU A 349 -21.81 2.47 -8.32
CA LEU A 349 -20.40 2.43 -7.97
C LEU A 349 -19.79 1.06 -8.26
N SER A 350 -20.42 -0.02 -7.78
CA SER A 350 -20.00 -1.39 -8.07
C SER A 350 -19.92 -1.66 -9.56
N LYS A 351 -20.94 -1.25 -10.34
CA LYS A 351 -20.92 -1.38 -11.80
C LYS A 351 -19.74 -0.61 -12.43
N ARG A 352 -19.49 0.62 -12.00
CA ARG A 352 -18.36 1.42 -12.49
C ARG A 352 -17.01 0.74 -12.19
N LEU A 353 -16.83 0.23 -10.98
CA LEU A 353 -15.61 -0.47 -10.60
C LEU A 353 -15.45 -1.80 -11.33
N HIS A 354 -16.55 -2.46 -11.66
CA HIS A 354 -16.53 -3.70 -12.45
C HIS A 354 -16.21 -3.45 -13.93
N ASP A 355 -16.86 -2.50 -14.56
CA ASP A 355 -16.77 -2.28 -16.01
C ASP A 355 -15.55 -1.44 -16.44
N GLY A 356 -15.06 -0.54 -15.55
CA GLY A 356 -13.93 0.34 -15.84
C GLY A 356 -14.32 1.61 -16.63
N ALA A 357 -15.58 2.05 -16.53
CA ALA A 357 -16.12 3.21 -17.26
C ALA A 357 -16.07 4.52 -16.46
#